data_e207c13c3bd43066252ae1432de4f299
#
_entry.id   e207c13c3bd43066252ae1432de4f299
#
_cell.length_a   1.000
_cell.length_b   1.000
_cell.length_c   1.000
_cell.angle_alpha   90.00
_cell.angle_beta   90.00
_cell.angle_gamma   90.00
#
_symmetry.space_group_name_H-M   'P 1'
#
loop_
_entity.id
_entity.type
_entity.pdbx_description
1 polymer ?
#
loop_
_entity_poly.entity_id
_entity_poly.type
_entity_poly.pdbx_seq_one_letter_code
_entity_poly.pdbx_strand_id
1 'polypeptide(L)'
;YIGDKIGRKATVVITTFLMSISCIIMATLPTYEQIGITAAWLVTICRMLQGLSSMGEIVGAEIYLTEFIKPPKQYPMVMLIAIASMLGGTAALGMAFVATKFEVNWRIAFWVGAGIAVVGGVARTALKETTDFADAKRRLKAILAKTNVENINNLNDPILNEKINIRTA
;
A
#
# COMPACT_ATOMS: atom_id res chain seq x y z
N TYR A 1 3.46 -0.27 -9.87
CA TYR A 1 4.23 0.97 -10.04
C TYR A 1 4.62 1.63 -8.71
N ILE A 2 3.67 1.80 -7.75
CA ILE A 2 3.96 2.39 -6.43
C ILE A 2 4.83 1.44 -5.60
N GLY A 3 4.45 0.16 -5.53
CA GLY A 3 5.21 -0.87 -4.80
C GLY A 3 6.62 -1.09 -5.31
N ASP A 4 6.86 -0.88 -6.61
CA ASP A 4 8.18 -1.03 -7.22
C ASP A 4 9.13 0.13 -6.88
N LYS A 5 8.58 1.34 -6.64
CA LYS A 5 9.38 2.53 -6.27
C LYS A 5 9.64 2.64 -4.78
N ILE A 6 8.62 2.38 -3.96
CA ILE A 6 8.66 2.65 -2.51
C ILE A 6 9.06 1.41 -1.72
N GLY A 7 8.74 0.22 -2.22
CA GLY A 7 8.97 -1.08 -1.59
C GLY A 7 7.67 -1.79 -1.24
N ARG A 8 7.70 -3.12 -1.25
CA ARG A 8 6.52 -3.95 -1.01
C ARG A 8 5.95 -3.74 0.40
N LYS A 9 6.84 -3.77 1.40
CA LYS A 9 6.49 -3.50 2.79
C LYS A 9 5.86 -2.12 2.97
N ALA A 10 6.49 -1.08 2.43
CA ALA A 10 6.02 0.30 2.59
C ALA A 10 4.63 0.49 1.97
N THR A 11 4.36 -0.10 0.82
CA THR A 11 3.06 -0.04 0.15
C THR A 11 1.96 -0.64 1.04
N VAL A 12 2.18 -1.86 1.57
CA VAL A 12 1.21 -2.53 2.44
C VAL A 12 0.96 -1.76 3.73
N VAL A 13 1.99 -1.16 4.31
CA VAL A 13 1.85 -0.32 5.52
C VAL A 13 1.05 0.95 5.21
N ILE A 14 1.37 1.66 4.13
CA ILE A 14 0.68 2.90 3.73
C ILE A 14 -0.81 2.63 3.46
N THR A 15 -1.14 1.57 2.72
CA THR A 15 -2.54 1.22 2.44
C THR A 15 -3.31 0.89 3.70
N THR A 16 -2.71 0.18 4.65
CA THR A 16 -3.35 -0.14 5.94
C THR A 16 -3.60 1.13 6.77
N PHE A 17 -2.65 2.06 6.82
CA PHE A 17 -2.88 3.35 7.49
C PHE A 17 -3.98 4.16 6.82
N LEU A 18 -4.02 4.20 5.49
CA LEU A 18 -5.07 4.88 4.74
C LEU A 18 -6.46 4.29 5.03
N MET A 19 -6.56 2.95 5.14
CA MET A 19 -7.76 2.25 5.57
C MET A 19 -8.18 2.66 6.98
N SER A 20 -7.23 2.66 7.92
CA SER A 20 -7.49 3.02 9.32
C SER A 20 -8.02 4.45 9.45
N ILE A 21 -7.37 5.41 8.79
CA ILE A 21 -7.78 6.82 8.78
C ILE A 21 -9.20 6.95 8.20
N SER A 22 -9.49 6.28 7.08
CA SER A 22 -10.82 6.32 6.48
C SER A 22 -11.89 5.72 7.39
N CYS A 23 -11.59 4.65 8.14
CA CYS A 23 -12.50 4.07 9.12
C CYS A 23 -12.77 5.02 10.31
N ILE A 24 -11.73 5.71 10.80
CA ILE A 24 -11.87 6.69 11.88
C ILE A 24 -12.75 7.87 11.44
N ILE A 25 -12.50 8.40 10.24
CA ILE A 25 -13.34 9.47 9.68
C ILE A 25 -14.80 9.04 9.60
N MET A 26 -15.05 7.82 9.06
CA MET A 26 -16.42 7.28 8.96
C MET A 26 -17.07 7.08 10.32
N ALA A 27 -16.32 6.66 11.35
CA ALA A 27 -16.83 6.46 12.69
C ALA A 27 -17.22 7.77 13.39
N THR A 28 -16.51 8.87 13.09
CA THR A 28 -16.71 10.19 13.71
C THR A 28 -17.56 11.13 12.86
N LEU A 29 -17.96 10.71 11.65
CA LEU A 29 -18.67 11.57 10.70
C LEU A 29 -20.00 12.08 11.29
N PRO A 30 -20.30 13.39 11.23
CA PRO A 30 -21.59 13.95 11.57
C PRO A 30 -22.71 13.42 10.67
N THR A 31 -23.95 13.43 11.17
CA THR A 31 -25.10 12.96 10.42
C THR A 31 -25.46 13.91 9.27
N TYR A 32 -26.22 13.40 8.30
CA TYR A 32 -26.73 14.21 7.19
C TYR A 32 -27.54 15.44 7.68
N GLU A 33 -28.27 15.29 8.78
CA GLU A 33 -29.04 16.37 9.37
C GLU A 33 -28.20 17.54 9.88
N GLN A 34 -26.92 17.27 10.22
CA GLN A 34 -26.00 18.28 10.73
C GLN A 34 -25.21 19.01 9.66
N ILE A 35 -24.72 18.28 8.64
CA ILE A 35 -23.82 18.83 7.62
C ILE A 35 -24.34 18.68 6.18
N GLY A 36 -25.59 18.19 6.01
CA GLY A 36 -26.25 18.09 4.71
C GLY A 36 -25.49 17.27 3.68
N ILE A 37 -25.47 17.74 2.42
CA ILE A 37 -24.86 17.07 1.27
C ILE A 37 -23.37 16.79 1.44
N THR A 38 -22.66 17.56 2.31
CA THR A 38 -21.24 17.35 2.59
C THR A 38 -20.98 15.99 3.22
N ALA A 39 -21.93 15.47 4.04
CA ALA A 39 -21.83 14.12 4.59
C ALA A 39 -21.72 13.07 3.48
N ALA A 40 -22.56 13.18 2.45
CA ALA A 40 -22.57 12.23 1.33
C ALA A 40 -21.26 12.24 0.55
N TRP A 41 -20.70 13.42 0.28
CA TRP A 41 -19.39 13.54 -0.37
C TRP A 41 -18.25 12.94 0.46
N LEU A 42 -18.22 13.21 1.77
CA LEU A 42 -17.20 12.63 2.66
C LEU A 42 -17.29 11.11 2.72
N VAL A 43 -18.51 10.55 2.84
CA VAL A 43 -18.72 9.10 2.78
C VAL A 43 -18.21 8.52 1.48
N THR A 44 -18.54 9.14 0.35
CA THR A 44 -18.12 8.67 -0.97
C THR A 44 -16.60 8.66 -1.09
N ILE A 45 -15.93 9.73 -0.71
CA ILE A 45 -14.46 9.82 -0.74
C ILE A 45 -13.84 8.76 0.17
N CYS A 46 -14.34 8.60 1.41
CA CYS A 46 -13.84 7.56 2.32
C CYS A 46 -14.02 6.15 1.73
N ARG A 47 -15.14 5.87 1.09
CA ARG A 47 -15.40 4.58 0.44
C ARG A 47 -14.46 4.32 -0.74
N MET A 48 -14.17 5.34 -1.54
CA MET A 48 -13.19 5.23 -2.63
C MET A 48 -11.79 4.93 -2.08
N LEU A 49 -11.37 5.63 -1.03
CA LEU A 49 -10.09 5.39 -0.37
C LEU A 49 -10.00 4.00 0.27
N GLN A 50 -11.07 3.53 0.92
CA GLN A 50 -11.15 2.17 1.47
C GLN A 50 -11.03 1.11 0.37
N GLY A 51 -11.76 1.28 -0.75
CA GLY A 51 -11.68 0.35 -1.89
C GLY A 51 -10.28 0.27 -2.48
N LEU A 52 -9.64 1.43 -2.71
CA LEU A 52 -8.27 1.50 -3.22
C LEU A 52 -7.26 0.84 -2.25
N SER A 53 -7.40 1.11 -0.96
CA SER A 53 -6.56 0.50 0.09
C SER A 53 -6.71 -1.01 0.15
N SER A 54 -7.95 -1.51 0.11
CA SER A 54 -8.24 -2.95 0.17
C SER A 54 -7.58 -3.71 -0.97
N MET A 55 -7.68 -3.20 -2.20
CA MET A 55 -6.99 -3.80 -3.35
C MET A 55 -5.47 -3.78 -3.19
N GLY A 56 -4.92 -2.67 -2.71
CA GLY A 56 -3.49 -2.55 -2.44
C GLY A 56 -2.98 -3.52 -1.37
N GLU A 57 -3.80 -3.80 -0.35
CA GLU A 57 -3.45 -4.77 0.70
C GLU A 57 -3.45 -6.21 0.19
N ILE A 58 -4.48 -6.64 -0.54
CA ILE A 58 -4.60 -8.00 -1.07
C ILE A 58 -3.46 -8.28 -2.05
N VAL A 59 -3.33 -7.45 -3.08
CA VAL A 59 -2.28 -7.60 -4.10
C VAL A 59 -0.89 -7.48 -3.49
N GLY A 60 -0.70 -6.53 -2.56
CA GLY A 60 0.57 -6.36 -1.85
C GLY A 60 0.95 -7.57 -1.02
N ALA A 61 0.00 -8.21 -0.33
CA ALA A 61 0.23 -9.41 0.45
C ALA A 61 0.54 -10.63 -0.44
N GLU A 62 -0.18 -10.80 -1.56
CA GLU A 62 0.07 -11.87 -2.53
C GLU A 62 1.47 -11.77 -3.14
N ILE A 63 1.85 -10.58 -3.60
CA ILE A 63 3.18 -10.35 -4.17
C ILE A 63 4.25 -10.58 -3.10
N TYR A 64 4.07 -10.05 -1.89
CA TYR A 64 5.01 -10.25 -0.79
C TYR A 64 5.25 -11.74 -0.50
N LEU A 65 4.18 -12.55 -0.44
CA LEU A 65 4.31 -13.99 -0.21
C LEU A 65 4.96 -14.73 -1.37
N THR A 66 4.65 -14.34 -2.61
CA THR A 66 5.23 -14.97 -3.80
C THR A 66 6.72 -14.69 -3.95
N GLU A 67 7.19 -13.52 -3.50
CA GLU A 67 8.61 -13.17 -3.47
C GLU A 67 9.35 -13.85 -2.30
N PHE A 68 8.67 -14.09 -1.18
CA PHE A 68 9.28 -14.63 0.03
C PHE A 68 9.30 -16.17 0.07
N ILE A 69 8.28 -16.82 -0.49
CA ILE A 69 8.11 -18.28 -0.45
C ILE A 69 8.22 -18.86 -1.86
N LYS A 70 9.18 -19.78 -2.04
CA LYS A 70 9.39 -20.47 -3.33
C LYS A 70 8.43 -21.64 -3.54
N PRO A 71 8.10 -21.98 -4.80
CA PRO A 71 7.33 -23.18 -5.12
C PRO A 71 7.95 -24.46 -4.51
N PRO A 72 7.15 -25.47 -4.11
CA PRO A 72 5.69 -25.58 -4.25
C PRO A 72 4.88 -24.97 -3.09
N LYS A 73 5.52 -24.53 -2.00
CA LYS A 73 4.85 -24.03 -0.79
C LYS A 73 4.14 -22.68 -1.00
N GLN A 74 4.47 -21.97 -2.05
CA GLN A 74 3.88 -20.70 -2.45
C GLN A 74 2.38 -20.81 -2.70
N TYR A 75 1.93 -21.86 -3.41
CA TYR A 75 0.54 -22.02 -3.82
C TYR A 75 -0.46 -22.12 -2.64
N PRO A 76 -0.23 -23.00 -1.64
CA PRO A 76 -1.13 -23.07 -0.49
C PRO A 76 -1.14 -21.78 0.34
N MET A 77 -0.04 -21.03 0.40
CA MET A 77 0.03 -19.78 1.14
C MET A 77 -0.79 -18.66 0.49
N VAL A 78 -0.78 -18.55 -0.83
CA VAL A 78 -1.64 -17.59 -1.57
C VAL A 78 -3.12 -17.96 -1.38
N MET A 79 -3.47 -19.25 -1.44
CA MET A 79 -4.83 -19.71 -1.15
C MET A 79 -5.29 -19.36 0.27
N LEU A 80 -4.38 -19.39 1.24
CA LEU A 80 -4.69 -19.03 2.62
C LEU A 80 -5.04 -17.54 2.77
N ILE A 81 -4.41 -16.65 1.98
CA ILE A 81 -4.81 -15.24 1.90
C ILE A 81 -6.24 -15.12 1.36
N ALA A 82 -6.56 -15.82 0.29
CA ALA A 82 -7.89 -15.78 -0.31
C ALA A 82 -8.96 -16.26 0.70
N ILE A 83 -8.71 -17.35 1.40
CA ILE A 83 -9.61 -17.87 2.46
C ILE A 83 -9.77 -16.85 3.58
N ALA A 84 -8.68 -16.27 4.07
CA ALA A 84 -8.72 -15.24 5.12
C ALA A 84 -9.51 -14.01 4.70
N SER A 85 -9.37 -13.58 3.43
CA SER A 85 -10.14 -12.47 2.85
C SER A 85 -11.63 -12.77 2.83
N MET A 86 -12.03 -13.98 2.41
CA MET A 86 -13.42 -14.43 2.41
C MET A 86 -14.01 -14.48 3.83
N LEU A 87 -13.25 -14.99 4.80
CA LEU A 87 -13.67 -15.02 6.21
C LEU A 87 -13.83 -13.59 6.77
N GLY A 88 -12.92 -12.69 6.43
CA GLY A 88 -13.03 -11.28 6.81
C GLY A 88 -14.28 -10.61 6.24
N GLY A 89 -14.60 -10.84 4.97
CA GLY A 89 -15.83 -10.38 4.33
C GLY A 89 -17.08 -10.93 5.00
N THR A 90 -17.11 -12.21 5.31
CA THR A 90 -18.23 -12.85 6.01
C THR A 90 -18.42 -12.29 7.41
N ALA A 91 -17.33 -12.06 8.15
CA ALA A 91 -17.38 -11.44 9.47
C ALA A 91 -17.93 -10.00 9.41
N ALA A 92 -17.54 -9.23 8.38
CA ALA A 92 -18.05 -7.88 8.18
C ALA A 92 -19.56 -7.88 7.90
N LEU A 93 -20.07 -8.81 7.08
CA LEU A 93 -21.50 -8.99 6.85
C LEU A 93 -22.24 -9.40 8.12
N GLY A 94 -21.65 -10.29 8.93
CA GLY A 94 -22.17 -10.66 10.22
C GLY A 94 -22.30 -9.48 11.18
N MET A 95 -21.29 -8.62 11.22
CA MET A 95 -21.33 -7.38 12.02
C MET A 95 -22.42 -6.41 11.52
N ALA A 96 -22.59 -6.26 10.20
CA ALA A 96 -23.64 -5.45 9.63
C ALA A 96 -25.04 -6.00 9.98
N PHE A 97 -25.23 -7.31 9.94
CA PHE A 97 -26.47 -7.96 10.34
C PHE A 97 -26.79 -7.73 11.82
N VAL A 98 -25.81 -7.87 12.71
CA VAL A 98 -25.98 -7.60 14.14
C VAL A 98 -26.33 -6.15 14.38
N ALA A 99 -25.63 -5.22 13.73
CA ALA A 99 -25.89 -3.78 13.86
C ALA A 99 -27.32 -3.41 13.43
N THR A 100 -27.82 -4.01 12.35
CA THR A 100 -29.19 -3.72 11.85
C THR A 100 -30.28 -4.40 12.70
N LYS A 101 -30.05 -5.64 13.14
CA LYS A 101 -31.04 -6.42 13.90
C LYS A 101 -31.25 -5.91 15.33
N PHE A 102 -30.18 -5.46 15.97
CA PHE A 102 -30.21 -5.01 17.37
C PHE A 102 -30.23 -3.49 17.51
N GLU A 103 -30.46 -2.76 16.41
CA GLU A 103 -30.46 -1.30 16.36
C GLU A 103 -29.19 -0.66 17.00
N VAL A 104 -28.09 -1.40 16.93
CA VAL A 104 -26.80 -0.94 17.43
C VAL A 104 -26.30 0.18 16.51
N ASN A 105 -25.73 1.22 17.12
CA ASN A 105 -25.20 2.34 16.34
C ASN A 105 -24.16 1.85 15.30
N TRP A 106 -24.45 2.07 14.01
CA TRP A 106 -23.61 1.65 12.88
C TRP A 106 -22.14 2.12 12.99
N ARG A 107 -21.90 3.19 13.74
CA ARG A 107 -20.55 3.70 14.00
C ARG A 107 -19.67 2.70 14.73
N ILE A 108 -20.23 1.81 15.55
CA ILE A 108 -19.47 0.80 16.28
C ILE A 108 -18.75 -0.15 15.32
N ALA A 109 -19.37 -0.50 14.19
CA ALA A 109 -18.74 -1.34 13.17
C ALA A 109 -17.47 -0.68 12.59
N PHE A 110 -17.49 0.63 12.40
CA PHE A 110 -16.31 1.38 11.92
C PHE A 110 -15.24 1.53 12.99
N TRP A 111 -15.61 1.68 14.27
CA TRP A 111 -14.64 1.69 15.37
C TRP A 111 -13.93 0.35 15.52
N VAL A 112 -14.67 -0.77 15.39
CA VAL A 112 -14.08 -2.11 15.37
C VAL A 112 -13.14 -2.26 14.15
N GLY A 113 -13.58 -1.82 12.97
CA GLY A 113 -12.76 -1.82 11.76
C GLY A 113 -11.47 -0.99 11.90
N ALA A 114 -11.57 0.20 12.50
CA ALA A 114 -10.41 1.04 12.79
C ALA A 114 -9.44 0.36 13.75
N GLY A 115 -9.94 -0.26 14.82
CA GLY A 115 -9.13 -1.02 15.77
C GLY A 115 -8.36 -2.16 15.10
N ILE A 116 -9.04 -2.96 14.29
CA ILE A 116 -8.42 -4.05 13.52
C ILE A 116 -7.37 -3.51 12.56
N ALA A 117 -7.65 -2.41 11.85
CA ALA A 117 -6.71 -1.80 10.92
C ALA A 117 -5.46 -1.25 11.62
N VAL A 118 -5.60 -0.66 12.81
CA VAL A 118 -4.46 -0.19 13.62
C VAL A 118 -3.58 -1.38 14.05
N VAL A 119 -4.19 -2.43 14.62
CA VAL A 119 -3.46 -3.65 15.04
C VAL A 119 -2.77 -4.29 13.84
N GLY A 120 -3.48 -4.43 12.71
CA GLY A 120 -2.92 -4.94 11.47
C GLY A 120 -1.77 -4.07 10.93
N GLY A 121 -1.90 -2.75 11.02
CA GLY A 121 -0.85 -1.80 10.63
C GLY A 121 0.41 -1.96 11.47
N VAL A 122 0.27 -2.04 12.79
CA VAL A 122 1.40 -2.27 13.70
C VAL A 122 2.07 -3.61 13.41
N ALA A 123 1.29 -4.70 13.24
CA ALA A 123 1.85 -6.01 12.89
C ALA A 123 2.65 -5.99 11.57
N ARG A 124 2.18 -5.23 10.58
CA ARG A 124 2.86 -5.09 9.27
C ARG A 124 4.14 -4.27 9.34
N THR A 125 4.30 -3.36 10.31
CA THR A 125 5.57 -2.64 10.50
C THR A 125 6.69 -3.58 10.89
N ALA A 126 6.40 -4.72 11.54
CA ALA A 126 7.37 -5.75 11.90
C ALA A 126 7.80 -6.64 10.72
N LEU A 127 7.13 -6.57 9.57
CA LEU A 127 7.53 -7.34 8.38
C LEU A 127 8.93 -6.91 7.90
N LYS A 128 9.70 -7.87 7.38
CA LYS A 128 10.98 -7.60 6.72
C LYS A 128 10.73 -7.21 5.25
N GLU A 129 11.56 -6.32 4.70
CA GLU A 129 11.54 -6.03 3.26
C GLU A 129 11.95 -7.28 2.47
N THR A 130 11.37 -7.47 1.28
CA THR A 130 11.70 -8.63 0.42
C THR A 130 13.14 -8.53 -0.06
N THR A 131 13.84 -9.68 -0.09
CA THR A 131 15.23 -9.79 -0.57
C THR A 131 15.35 -9.35 -2.01
N ASP A 132 14.38 -9.73 -2.85
CA ASP A 132 14.36 -9.39 -4.28
C ASP A 132 14.28 -7.88 -4.52
N PHE A 133 13.48 -7.16 -3.72
CA PHE A 133 13.41 -5.69 -3.80
C PHE A 133 14.72 -5.04 -3.31
N ALA A 134 15.31 -5.55 -2.23
CA ALA A 134 16.58 -5.05 -1.72
C ALA A 134 17.71 -5.23 -2.72
N ASP A 135 17.76 -6.38 -3.40
CA ASP A 135 18.76 -6.69 -4.43
C ASP A 135 18.53 -5.88 -5.71
N ALA A 136 17.29 -5.70 -6.16
CA ALA A 136 16.96 -4.83 -7.28
C ALA A 136 17.37 -3.38 -7.02
N LYS A 137 17.13 -2.88 -5.81
CA LYS A 137 17.54 -1.53 -5.39
C LYS A 137 19.07 -1.39 -5.34
N ARG A 138 19.80 -2.41 -4.88
CA ARG A 138 21.27 -2.43 -4.89
C ARG A 138 21.81 -2.42 -6.32
N ARG A 139 21.26 -3.24 -7.23
CA ARG A 139 21.66 -3.26 -8.64
C ARG A 139 21.40 -1.92 -9.32
N LEU A 140 20.25 -1.30 -9.09
CA LEU A 140 19.92 0.01 -9.63
C LEU A 140 20.89 1.08 -9.15
N LYS A 141 21.22 1.10 -7.85
CA LYS A 141 22.22 2.03 -7.29
C LYS A 141 23.60 1.81 -7.90
N ALA A 142 24.02 0.56 -8.10
CA ALA A 142 25.31 0.24 -8.72
C ALA A 142 25.37 0.70 -10.17
N ILE A 143 24.29 0.52 -10.95
CA ILE A 143 24.19 1.00 -12.33
C ILE A 143 24.26 2.53 -12.38
N LEU A 144 23.49 3.22 -11.53
CA LEU A 144 23.49 4.69 -11.47
C LEU A 144 24.86 5.24 -11.07
N ALA A 145 25.53 4.60 -10.11
CA ALA A 145 26.89 4.99 -9.71
C ALA A 145 27.88 4.82 -10.88
N LYS A 146 27.77 3.71 -11.63
CA LYS A 146 28.63 3.42 -12.77
C LYS A 146 28.40 4.43 -13.92
N THR A 147 27.12 4.72 -14.22
CA THR A 147 26.73 5.71 -15.23
C THR A 147 27.20 7.13 -14.85
N ASN A 148 27.09 7.52 -13.58
CA ASN A 148 27.59 8.81 -13.12
C ASN A 148 29.11 8.92 -13.24
N VAL A 149 29.86 7.87 -12.90
CA VAL A 149 31.32 7.84 -13.06
C VAL A 149 31.70 7.90 -14.53
N GLU A 150 30.98 7.18 -15.41
CA GLU A 150 31.21 7.20 -16.86
C GLU A 150 30.92 8.56 -17.46
N ASN A 151 29.82 9.21 -17.04
CA ASN A 151 29.51 10.59 -17.47
C ASN A 151 30.56 11.61 -17.00
N ILE A 152 31.08 11.48 -15.78
CA ILE A 152 32.12 12.37 -15.28
C ILE A 152 33.44 12.15 -16.04
N ASN A 153 33.79 10.90 -16.35
CA ASN A 153 34.97 10.58 -17.12
C ASN A 153 34.84 11.11 -18.56
N ASN A 154 33.67 10.97 -19.18
CA ASN A 154 33.41 11.52 -20.51
C ASN A 154 33.43 13.06 -20.55
N LEU A 155 33.02 13.74 -19.48
CA LEU A 155 33.12 15.19 -19.33
C LEU A 155 34.57 15.68 -19.15
N ASN A 156 35.43 14.85 -18.57
CA ASN A 156 36.86 15.12 -18.36
C ASN A 156 37.76 14.64 -19.51
N ASP A 157 37.16 14.04 -20.56
CA ASP A 157 37.93 13.57 -21.73
C ASP A 157 38.38 14.78 -22.57
N PRO A 158 39.69 15.00 -22.73
CA PRO A 158 40.21 16.15 -23.45
C PRO A 158 39.76 16.20 -24.93
N ILE A 159 39.46 15.05 -25.53
CA ILE A 159 39.01 14.93 -26.92
C ILE A 159 37.58 15.47 -27.09
N LEU A 160 36.72 15.34 -26.08
CA LEU A 160 35.36 15.91 -26.10
C LEU A 160 35.38 17.43 -25.88
N ASN A 161 36.24 17.93 -25.03
CA ASN A 161 36.44 19.38 -24.83
C ASN A 161 36.99 20.08 -26.09
N GLU A 162 37.85 19.42 -26.84
CA GLU A 162 38.39 19.95 -28.09
C GLU A 162 37.29 20.05 -29.18
N LYS A 163 36.43 19.03 -29.28
CA LYS A 163 35.28 19.06 -30.25
C LYS A 163 34.24 20.12 -29.92
N ILE A 164 34.02 20.45 -28.66
CA ILE A 164 33.08 21.49 -28.24
C ILE A 164 33.63 22.88 -28.58
N ASN A 165 34.95 23.10 -28.44
CA ASN A 165 35.60 24.36 -28.73
C ASN A 165 35.65 24.67 -30.25
N ILE A 166 35.69 23.65 -31.11
CA ILE A 166 35.66 23.82 -32.58
C ILE A 166 34.25 24.17 -33.08
N ARG A 167 33.20 23.88 -32.33
CA ARG A 167 31.80 24.16 -32.71
C ARG A 167 31.34 25.57 -32.32
N THR A 168 32.08 26.25 -31.46
CA THR A 168 31.76 27.59 -30.94
C THR A 168 32.66 28.69 -31.54
N ALA A 169 33.58 28.35 -32.42
CA ALA A 169 34.37 29.26 -33.23
C ALA A 169 33.83 29.32 -34.68
#